data_932963d17baa6b12656e5ddd5c2b7d3b
#
_entry.id   932963d17baa6b12656e5ddd5c2b7d3b
#
_cell.length_a   1.000
_cell.length_b   1.000
_cell.length_c   1.000
_cell.angle_alpha   90.00
_cell.angle_beta   90.00
_cell.angle_gamma   90.00
#
_symmetry.space_group_name_H-M   'P 1'
#
loop_
_entity.id
_entity.type
_entity.pdbx_description
1 polymer ?
#
loop_
_entity_poly.entity_id
_entity_poly.type
_entity_poly.pdbx_seq_one_letter_code
_entity_poly.pdbx_strand_id
1 'polypeptide(L)'
;MSAPTNHAFAPVHVKSPLHVAVPSDVDLDDVLADISTDGVSAPADDVAGLTAVVTDARERGVDLSVVVVDANPGRPSDLRDLATTVGKTEGGTVLVLSPDWMGSYSDSISRVQLETAQDRSFGVSASVTADRFSHEIVAPGPPWTLYTVLVIAVVAVIAGITFAVKWRRDPENAQNGHIASTSETPAPSDHRADSV
;
A
#
# COMPACT_ATOMS: atom_id res chain seq x y z
N MET A 1 -71.53 1.69 -9.55
CA MET A 1 -70.64 0.64 -8.96
C MET A 1 -69.42 0.52 -9.82
N SER A 2 -68.33 1.23 -9.45
CA SER A 2 -67.08 1.25 -10.21
C SER A 2 -66.12 0.24 -9.53
N ALA A 3 -65.59 -0.67 -10.31
CA ALA A 3 -64.61 -1.68 -9.83
C ALA A 3 -63.24 -1.02 -9.64
N PRO A 4 -62.44 -1.43 -8.63
CA PRO A 4 -61.12 -0.91 -8.40
C PRO A 4 -60.12 -1.53 -9.41
N THR A 5 -59.37 -0.66 -10.08
CA THR A 5 -58.28 -0.99 -11.01
C THR A 5 -57.11 -1.52 -10.20
N ASN A 6 -56.82 -2.81 -10.37
CA ASN A 6 -55.69 -3.48 -9.71
C ASN A 6 -54.41 -3.14 -10.49
N HIS A 7 -53.56 -2.22 -9.95
CA HIS A 7 -52.25 -1.95 -10.48
C HIS A 7 -51.31 -3.12 -10.10
N ALA A 8 -51.09 -4.03 -11.06
CA ALA A 8 -50.05 -5.03 -10.96
C ALA A 8 -48.69 -4.36 -10.89
N PHE A 9 -48.02 -4.49 -9.75
CA PHE A 9 -46.62 -4.12 -9.60
C PHE A 9 -45.80 -5.03 -10.51
N ALA A 10 -45.15 -4.42 -11.51
CA ALA A 10 -44.15 -5.11 -12.32
C ALA A 10 -43.00 -5.57 -11.40
N PRO A 11 -42.49 -6.80 -11.55
CA PRO A 11 -41.34 -7.23 -10.75
C PRO A 11 -40.15 -6.34 -11.07
N VAL A 12 -39.60 -5.70 -10.03
CA VAL A 12 -38.31 -5.01 -10.11
C VAL A 12 -37.29 -6.08 -10.48
N HIS A 13 -36.75 -5.98 -11.68
CA HIS A 13 -35.55 -6.75 -12.07
C HIS A 13 -34.41 -6.30 -11.18
N VAL A 14 -34.15 -7.09 -10.15
CA VAL A 14 -32.92 -6.97 -9.37
C VAL A 14 -31.79 -7.31 -10.33
N LYS A 15 -31.07 -6.27 -10.75
CA LYS A 15 -29.87 -6.39 -11.55
C LYS A 15 -28.93 -7.33 -10.81
N SER A 16 -28.64 -8.48 -11.44
CA SER A 16 -27.72 -9.51 -10.92
C SER A 16 -26.44 -8.92 -10.34
N PRO A 17 -25.83 -9.59 -9.31
CA PRO A 17 -24.66 -9.10 -8.64
C PRO A 17 -23.54 -8.81 -9.65
N LEU A 18 -22.76 -7.79 -9.35
CA LEU A 18 -21.56 -7.35 -10.06
C LEU A 18 -20.92 -8.49 -10.86
N HIS A 19 -21.04 -8.43 -12.18
CA HIS A 19 -20.22 -9.25 -13.06
C HIS A 19 -18.78 -8.78 -12.82
N VAL A 20 -18.04 -9.55 -12.03
CA VAL A 20 -16.59 -9.51 -12.04
C VAL A 20 -16.23 -9.85 -13.48
N ALA A 21 -15.50 -8.97 -14.14
CA ALA A 21 -15.15 -9.15 -15.53
C ALA A 21 -14.02 -10.20 -15.62
N VAL A 22 -14.41 -11.47 -15.66
CA VAL A 22 -13.51 -12.55 -16.08
C VAL A 22 -13.33 -12.40 -17.59
N PRO A 23 -12.10 -12.50 -18.13
CA PRO A 23 -11.89 -12.51 -19.58
C PRO A 23 -12.82 -13.54 -20.24
N SER A 24 -13.43 -13.16 -21.37
CA SER A 24 -14.53 -13.92 -21.98
C SER A 24 -14.10 -15.27 -22.58
N ASP A 25 -12.80 -15.48 -22.68
CA ASP A 25 -12.12 -16.66 -23.21
C ASP A 25 -11.61 -17.61 -22.09
N VAL A 26 -11.86 -17.26 -20.83
CA VAL A 26 -11.44 -18.06 -19.66
C VAL A 26 -12.65 -18.73 -19.04
N ASP A 27 -12.62 -20.06 -18.94
CA ASP A 27 -13.59 -20.83 -18.16
C ASP A 27 -13.13 -20.85 -16.69
N LEU A 28 -13.87 -20.18 -15.83
CA LEU A 28 -13.52 -20.05 -14.42
C LEU A 28 -13.61 -21.40 -13.68
N ASP A 29 -14.54 -22.27 -14.05
CA ASP A 29 -14.71 -23.56 -13.39
C ASP A 29 -13.52 -24.48 -13.71
N ASP A 30 -13.01 -24.47 -14.94
CA ASP A 30 -11.80 -25.19 -15.33
C ASP A 30 -10.57 -24.63 -14.58
N VAL A 31 -10.41 -23.31 -14.51
CA VAL A 31 -9.31 -22.66 -13.76
C VAL A 31 -9.33 -23.07 -12.28
N LEU A 32 -10.51 -23.05 -11.63
CA LEU A 32 -10.63 -23.44 -10.23
C LEU A 32 -10.31 -24.93 -10.02
N ALA A 33 -10.73 -25.81 -10.95
CA ALA A 33 -10.42 -27.23 -10.89
C ALA A 33 -8.91 -27.49 -11.00
N ASP A 34 -8.22 -26.81 -11.92
CA ASP A 34 -6.77 -26.90 -12.06
C ASP A 34 -6.04 -26.40 -10.80
N ILE A 35 -6.40 -25.19 -10.32
CA ILE A 35 -5.79 -24.58 -9.13
C ILE A 35 -5.95 -25.48 -7.90
N SER A 36 -7.13 -26.08 -7.71
CA SER A 36 -7.37 -26.98 -6.57
C SER A 36 -6.50 -28.25 -6.62
N THR A 37 -5.97 -28.62 -7.78
CA THR A 37 -5.16 -29.83 -7.98
C THR A 37 -3.70 -29.61 -7.61
N ASP A 38 -3.03 -28.63 -8.24
CA ASP A 38 -1.61 -28.37 -8.08
C ASP A 38 -1.23 -26.88 -7.91
N GLY A 39 -2.21 -25.99 -8.00
CA GLY A 39 -2.03 -24.54 -7.89
C GLY A 39 -1.70 -23.86 -9.21
N VAL A 40 -1.83 -24.56 -10.34
CA VAL A 40 -1.46 -24.04 -11.66
C VAL A 40 -2.58 -24.30 -12.66
N SER A 41 -3.02 -23.26 -13.38
CA SER A 41 -3.86 -23.37 -14.56
C SER A 41 -3.13 -22.68 -15.72
N ALA A 42 -2.59 -23.46 -16.66
CA ALA A 42 -1.74 -22.96 -17.72
C ALA A 42 -1.72 -23.91 -18.93
N PRO A 43 -1.27 -23.42 -20.11
CA PRO A 43 -0.95 -24.29 -21.23
C PRO A 43 0.02 -25.42 -20.85
N ALA A 44 -0.16 -26.59 -21.44
CA ALA A 44 0.57 -27.81 -21.06
C ALA A 44 2.10 -27.66 -21.04
N ASP A 45 2.64 -26.81 -21.90
CA ASP A 45 4.08 -26.56 -22.00
C ASP A 45 4.64 -25.78 -20.80
N ASP A 46 3.81 -25.00 -20.11
CA ASP A 46 4.20 -24.16 -18.97
C ASP A 46 3.92 -24.84 -17.62
N VAL A 47 3.01 -25.80 -17.54
CA VAL A 47 2.56 -26.42 -16.28
C VAL A 47 3.72 -26.92 -15.44
N ALA A 48 4.65 -27.71 -16.02
CA ALA A 48 5.74 -28.31 -15.26
C ALA A 48 6.67 -27.26 -14.63
N GLY A 49 6.97 -26.20 -15.38
CA GLY A 49 7.80 -25.09 -14.87
C GLY A 49 7.10 -24.30 -13.77
N LEU A 50 5.80 -24.05 -13.93
CA LEU A 50 5.01 -23.30 -12.96
C LEU A 50 4.72 -24.08 -11.67
N THR A 51 4.47 -25.40 -11.79
CA THR A 51 4.29 -26.27 -10.61
C THR A 51 5.54 -26.33 -9.75
N ALA A 52 6.74 -26.31 -10.38
CA ALA A 52 7.99 -26.21 -9.63
C ALA A 52 8.09 -24.87 -8.86
N VAL A 53 7.72 -23.75 -9.48
CA VAL A 53 7.72 -22.41 -8.86
C VAL A 53 6.70 -22.35 -7.69
N VAL A 54 5.50 -22.87 -7.91
CA VAL A 54 4.45 -22.92 -6.87
C VAL A 54 4.90 -23.76 -5.68
N THR A 55 5.54 -24.89 -5.93
CA THR A 55 6.09 -25.75 -4.87
C THR A 55 7.16 -25.04 -4.06
N ASP A 56 8.14 -24.41 -4.74
CA ASP A 56 9.20 -23.63 -4.10
C ASP A 56 8.65 -22.41 -3.31
N ALA A 57 7.64 -21.73 -3.84
CA ALA A 57 6.95 -20.65 -3.12
C ALA A 57 6.29 -21.15 -1.82
N ARG A 58 5.60 -22.29 -1.88
CA ARG A 58 4.98 -22.93 -0.72
C ARG A 58 6.01 -23.37 0.33
N GLU A 59 7.16 -23.89 -0.07
CA GLU A 59 8.27 -24.22 0.84
C GLU A 59 8.80 -22.97 1.58
N ARG A 60 8.71 -21.81 0.96
CA ARG A 60 9.04 -20.51 1.57
C ARG A 60 7.91 -19.90 2.39
N GLY A 61 6.77 -20.57 2.50
CA GLY A 61 5.61 -20.15 3.30
C GLY A 61 4.64 -19.23 2.54
N VAL A 62 4.72 -19.16 1.21
CA VAL A 62 3.78 -18.44 0.35
C VAL A 62 2.84 -19.42 -0.31
N ASP A 63 1.56 -19.35 0.01
CA ASP A 63 0.54 -20.10 -0.69
C ASP A 63 0.24 -19.40 -2.02
N LEU A 64 0.99 -19.80 -3.05
CA LEU A 64 0.94 -19.24 -4.39
C LEU A 64 0.14 -20.14 -5.31
N SER A 65 -0.71 -19.52 -6.14
CA SER A 65 -1.35 -20.13 -7.30
C SER A 65 -1.10 -19.29 -8.54
N VAL A 66 -0.95 -19.92 -9.69
CA VAL A 66 -0.62 -19.24 -10.96
C VAL A 66 -1.61 -19.63 -12.05
N VAL A 67 -2.17 -18.62 -12.71
CA VAL A 67 -3.03 -18.78 -13.89
C VAL A 67 -2.33 -18.12 -15.07
N VAL A 68 -2.26 -18.82 -16.20
CA VAL A 68 -1.76 -18.27 -17.47
C VAL A 68 -2.90 -18.26 -18.48
N VAL A 69 -3.20 -17.09 -19.04
CA VAL A 69 -4.19 -16.93 -20.10
C VAL A 69 -3.48 -16.69 -21.44
N ASP A 70 -3.97 -17.32 -22.50
CA ASP A 70 -3.32 -17.34 -23.81
C ASP A 70 -3.32 -15.99 -24.53
N ALA A 71 -4.27 -15.12 -24.19
CA ALA A 71 -4.45 -13.82 -24.83
C ALA A 71 -4.55 -12.69 -23.82
N ASN A 72 -4.14 -11.48 -24.24
CA ASN A 72 -4.37 -10.30 -23.43
C ASN A 72 -5.87 -9.99 -23.37
N PRO A 73 -6.46 -9.76 -22.19
CA PRO A 73 -7.84 -9.33 -22.09
C PRO A 73 -8.03 -7.91 -22.64
N GLY A 74 -9.28 -7.46 -22.75
CA GLY A 74 -9.59 -6.11 -23.21
C GLY A 74 -8.98 -4.99 -22.35
N ARG A 75 -8.73 -5.27 -21.06
CA ARG A 75 -8.13 -4.34 -20.09
C ARG A 75 -7.21 -5.09 -19.11
N PRO A 76 -6.09 -4.49 -18.72
CA PRO A 76 -5.20 -5.09 -17.70
C PRO A 76 -5.90 -5.37 -16.37
N SER A 77 -6.92 -4.57 -16.02
CA SER A 77 -7.73 -4.78 -14.81
C SER A 77 -8.45 -6.11 -14.77
N ASP A 78 -8.78 -6.69 -15.92
CA ASP A 78 -9.54 -7.92 -16.02
C ASP A 78 -8.72 -9.12 -15.48
N LEU A 79 -7.38 -9.08 -15.59
CA LEU A 79 -6.49 -10.06 -14.95
C LEU A 79 -6.52 -9.98 -13.42
N ARG A 80 -6.59 -8.77 -12.86
CA ARG A 80 -6.73 -8.57 -11.41
C ARG A 80 -8.09 -9.05 -10.92
N ASP A 81 -9.13 -8.80 -11.70
CA ASP A 81 -10.49 -9.23 -11.36
C ASP A 81 -10.56 -10.77 -11.37
N LEU A 82 -9.92 -11.44 -12.34
CA LEU A 82 -9.75 -12.89 -12.36
C LEU A 82 -8.96 -13.37 -11.15
N ALA A 83 -7.79 -12.79 -10.87
CA ALA A 83 -6.99 -13.12 -9.69
C ALA A 83 -7.79 -12.98 -8.39
N THR A 84 -8.61 -11.92 -8.29
CA THR A 84 -9.46 -11.68 -7.12
C THR A 84 -10.55 -12.73 -6.99
N THR A 85 -11.15 -13.15 -8.10
CA THR A 85 -12.22 -14.16 -8.12
C THR A 85 -11.67 -15.51 -7.68
N VAL A 86 -10.55 -15.95 -8.28
CA VAL A 86 -9.87 -17.19 -7.91
C VAL A 86 -9.44 -17.15 -6.44
N GLY A 87 -8.76 -16.09 -6.02
CA GLY A 87 -8.24 -15.99 -4.65
C GLY A 87 -9.31 -15.86 -3.56
N LYS A 88 -10.48 -15.36 -3.89
CA LYS A 88 -11.62 -15.40 -2.94
C LYS A 88 -12.22 -16.79 -2.78
N THR A 89 -12.05 -17.66 -3.75
CA THR A 89 -12.56 -19.03 -3.72
C THR A 89 -11.53 -19.97 -3.09
N GLU A 90 -10.28 -19.92 -3.54
CA GLU A 90 -9.21 -20.83 -3.15
C GLU A 90 -8.36 -20.32 -1.98
N GLY A 91 -8.37 -19.00 -1.72
CA GLY A 91 -7.47 -18.37 -0.73
C GLY A 91 -6.08 -18.06 -1.27
N GLY A 92 -5.18 -17.64 -0.37
CA GLY A 92 -3.77 -17.43 -0.64
C GLY A 92 -3.44 -16.26 -1.57
N THR A 93 -2.38 -16.42 -2.34
CA THR A 93 -1.90 -15.44 -3.33
C THR A 93 -2.08 -16.00 -4.73
N VAL A 94 -2.74 -15.26 -5.60
CA VAL A 94 -2.99 -15.64 -6.99
C VAL A 94 -2.28 -14.67 -7.92
N LEU A 95 -1.48 -15.21 -8.84
CA LEU A 95 -0.86 -14.49 -9.94
C LEU A 95 -1.51 -14.92 -11.26
N VAL A 96 -2.01 -13.97 -12.03
CA VAL A 96 -2.56 -14.20 -13.37
C VAL A 96 -1.64 -13.54 -14.38
N LEU A 97 -1.20 -14.31 -15.36
CA LEU A 97 -0.31 -13.87 -16.43
C LEU A 97 -1.01 -13.91 -17.79
N SER A 98 -0.73 -12.93 -18.62
CA SER A 98 -1.04 -12.93 -20.05
C SER A 98 0.23 -12.54 -20.83
N PRO A 99 0.24 -12.58 -22.16
CA PRO A 99 1.45 -12.28 -22.94
C PRO A 99 2.14 -10.99 -22.58
N ASP A 100 1.39 -9.90 -22.32
CA ASP A 100 1.97 -8.58 -22.07
C ASP A 100 1.62 -8.00 -20.68
N TRP A 101 0.71 -8.63 -19.94
CA TRP A 101 0.22 -8.09 -18.68
C TRP A 101 0.18 -9.14 -17.58
N MET A 102 0.11 -8.66 -16.35
CA MET A 102 -0.14 -9.49 -15.19
C MET A 102 -1.11 -8.83 -14.21
N GLY A 103 -1.79 -9.66 -13.44
CA GLY A 103 -2.64 -9.25 -12.34
C GLY A 103 -2.39 -10.12 -11.13
N SER A 104 -2.56 -9.60 -9.92
CA SER A 104 -2.42 -10.40 -8.71
C SER A 104 -3.45 -10.03 -7.65
N TYR A 105 -3.68 -10.98 -6.76
CA TYR A 105 -4.48 -10.85 -5.56
C TYR A 105 -3.81 -11.63 -4.42
N SER A 106 -3.98 -11.17 -3.19
CA SER A 106 -3.65 -11.94 -1.99
C SER A 106 -4.58 -11.53 -0.84
N ASP A 107 -4.89 -12.46 0.03
CA ASP A 107 -5.60 -12.23 1.29
C ASP A 107 -4.68 -11.80 2.43
N SER A 108 -3.38 -12.04 2.31
CA SER A 108 -2.37 -11.84 3.36
C SER A 108 -1.32 -10.79 3.01
N ILE A 109 -1.02 -10.56 1.72
CA ILE A 109 0.00 -9.64 1.23
C ILE A 109 -0.63 -8.31 0.81
N SER A 110 -0.02 -7.20 1.21
CA SER A 110 -0.55 -5.88 0.89
C SER A 110 -0.53 -5.59 -0.62
N ARG A 111 -1.54 -4.86 -1.11
CA ARG A 111 -1.63 -4.46 -2.52
C ARG A 111 -0.38 -3.74 -3.02
N VAL A 112 0.18 -2.84 -2.23
CA VAL A 112 1.41 -2.11 -2.59
C VAL A 112 2.58 -3.06 -2.82
N GLN A 113 2.71 -4.10 -1.99
CA GLN A 113 3.74 -5.11 -2.13
C GLN A 113 3.53 -5.97 -3.38
N LEU A 114 2.29 -6.38 -3.66
CA LEU A 114 1.94 -7.10 -4.88
C LEU A 114 2.25 -6.28 -6.15
N GLU A 115 1.85 -5.02 -6.19
CA GLU A 115 2.10 -4.11 -7.33
C GLU A 115 3.61 -3.86 -7.52
N THR A 116 4.37 -3.69 -6.43
CA THR A 116 5.83 -3.55 -6.49
C THR A 116 6.49 -4.83 -7.04
N ALA A 117 6.00 -6.00 -6.61
CA ALA A 117 6.49 -7.27 -7.12
C ALA A 117 6.16 -7.46 -8.61
N GLN A 118 4.95 -7.09 -9.05
CA GLN A 118 4.58 -7.11 -10.46
C GLN A 118 5.55 -6.26 -11.31
N ASP A 119 5.81 -5.01 -10.91
CA ASP A 119 6.67 -4.09 -11.66
C ASP A 119 8.11 -4.61 -11.85
N ARG A 120 8.58 -5.48 -10.94
CA ARG A 120 9.95 -6.02 -10.96
C ARG A 120 10.07 -7.41 -11.56
N SER A 121 8.94 -8.07 -11.81
CA SER A 121 8.94 -9.51 -12.11
C SER A 121 8.85 -9.86 -13.59
N PHE A 122 8.60 -8.89 -14.48
CA PHE A 122 8.47 -9.15 -15.90
C PHE A 122 9.67 -9.97 -16.43
N GLY A 123 9.38 -11.09 -17.05
CA GLY A 123 10.34 -12.06 -17.54
C GLY A 123 10.05 -12.50 -18.98
N VAL A 124 10.91 -13.38 -19.50
CA VAL A 124 10.83 -13.89 -20.87
C VAL A 124 9.87 -15.07 -21.01
N SER A 125 9.42 -15.66 -19.88
CA SER A 125 8.45 -16.76 -19.83
C SER A 125 7.59 -16.67 -18.58
N ALA A 126 6.45 -17.38 -18.60
CA ALA A 126 5.52 -17.42 -17.47
C ALA A 126 6.21 -17.94 -16.19
N SER A 127 7.00 -19.01 -16.29
CA SER A 127 7.71 -19.58 -15.14
C SER A 127 8.75 -18.62 -14.56
N VAL A 128 9.54 -17.93 -15.39
CA VAL A 128 10.53 -16.93 -14.93
C VAL A 128 9.84 -15.74 -14.28
N THR A 129 8.72 -15.30 -14.83
CA THR A 129 7.91 -14.20 -14.25
C THR A 129 7.34 -14.59 -12.90
N ALA A 130 6.73 -15.78 -12.80
CA ALA A 130 6.17 -16.29 -11.56
C ALA A 130 7.24 -16.53 -10.47
N ASP A 131 8.41 -17.04 -10.85
CA ASP A 131 9.54 -17.22 -9.94
C ASP A 131 10.00 -15.88 -9.34
N ARG A 132 10.29 -14.90 -10.19
CA ARG A 132 10.68 -13.55 -9.72
C ARG A 132 9.61 -12.93 -8.84
N PHE A 133 8.35 -13.02 -9.24
CA PHE A 133 7.22 -12.51 -8.44
C PHE A 133 7.18 -13.16 -7.05
N SER A 134 7.33 -14.50 -7.00
CA SER A 134 7.31 -15.24 -5.73
C SER A 134 8.44 -14.83 -4.79
N HIS A 135 9.61 -14.49 -5.32
CA HIS A 135 10.74 -13.97 -4.55
C HIS A 135 10.52 -12.52 -4.08
N GLU A 136 9.99 -11.66 -4.93
CA GLU A 136 9.74 -10.25 -4.59
C GLU A 136 8.65 -10.07 -3.52
N ILE A 137 7.60 -10.89 -3.51
CA ILE A 137 6.55 -10.81 -2.49
C ILE A 137 7.00 -11.28 -1.11
N VAL A 138 8.05 -12.09 -1.01
CA VAL A 138 8.66 -12.52 0.26
C VAL A 138 9.75 -11.55 0.71
N ALA A 139 10.28 -10.74 -0.20
CA ALA A 139 11.34 -9.80 0.12
C ALA A 139 10.92 -8.84 1.24
N PRO A 140 11.73 -8.69 2.30
CA PRO A 140 11.42 -7.73 3.35
C PRO A 140 11.32 -6.35 2.75
N GLY A 141 10.19 -5.69 2.97
CA GLY A 141 9.98 -4.31 2.53
C GLY A 141 11.09 -3.37 3.05
N PRO A 142 11.29 -2.20 2.42
CA PRO A 142 12.27 -1.23 2.89
C PRO A 142 12.11 -0.97 4.39
N PRO A 143 13.19 -0.92 5.16
CA PRO A 143 13.11 -0.71 6.61
C PRO A 143 12.72 0.73 6.93
N TRP A 144 11.46 1.07 6.71
CA TRP A 144 10.91 2.42 6.93
C TRP A 144 11.18 2.95 8.33
N THR A 145 11.18 2.07 9.33
CA THR A 145 11.53 2.42 10.71
C THR A 145 12.96 2.95 10.80
N LEU A 146 13.92 2.31 10.11
CA LEU A 146 15.30 2.76 10.08
C LEU A 146 15.44 4.14 9.43
N TYR A 147 14.76 4.35 8.28
CA TYR A 147 14.76 5.65 7.60
C TYR A 147 14.12 6.74 8.48
N THR A 148 13.02 6.46 9.14
CA THR A 148 12.36 7.40 10.04
C THR A 148 13.26 7.77 11.22
N VAL A 149 13.91 6.81 11.87
CA VAL A 149 14.85 7.05 12.96
C VAL A 149 16.04 7.88 12.49
N LEU A 150 16.56 7.59 11.30
CA LEU A 150 17.68 8.36 10.73
C LEU A 150 17.27 9.82 10.48
N VAL A 151 16.11 10.05 9.90
CA VAL A 151 15.60 11.42 9.66
C VAL A 151 15.41 12.18 10.97
N ILE A 152 14.79 11.54 11.98
CA ILE A 152 14.61 12.14 13.30
C ILE A 152 15.97 12.48 13.93
N ALA A 153 16.96 11.59 13.84
CA ALA A 153 18.31 11.83 14.36
C ALA A 153 18.97 13.04 13.67
N VAL A 154 18.86 13.15 12.35
CA VAL A 154 19.41 14.31 11.59
C VAL A 154 18.72 15.60 12.03
N VAL A 155 17.39 15.61 12.15
CA VAL A 155 16.64 16.78 12.61
C VAL A 155 17.04 17.18 14.04
N ALA A 156 17.20 16.20 14.93
CA ALA A 156 17.63 16.45 16.31
C ALA A 156 19.04 17.06 16.37
N VAL A 157 19.97 16.59 15.55
CA VAL A 157 21.32 17.13 15.46
C VAL A 157 21.28 18.60 14.96
N ILE A 158 20.53 18.87 13.90
CA ILE A 158 20.39 20.25 13.37
C ILE A 158 19.76 21.17 14.43
N ALA A 159 18.71 20.73 15.10
CA ALA A 159 18.06 21.48 16.17
C ALA A 159 19.01 21.74 17.34
N GLY A 160 19.79 20.72 17.74
CA GLY A 160 20.81 20.83 18.80
C GLY A 160 21.91 21.83 18.46
N ILE A 161 22.42 21.80 17.24
CA ILE A 161 23.43 22.77 16.76
C ILE A 161 22.83 24.20 16.76
N THR A 162 21.63 24.35 16.23
CA THR A 162 20.95 25.67 16.19
C THR A 162 20.74 26.23 17.59
N PHE A 163 20.31 25.41 18.53
CA PHE A 163 20.11 25.77 19.92
C PHE A 163 21.45 26.16 20.61
N ALA A 164 22.48 25.36 20.41
CA ALA A 164 23.81 25.64 20.97
C ALA A 164 24.42 26.96 20.42
N VAL A 165 24.25 27.23 19.12
CA VAL A 165 24.69 28.51 18.51
C VAL A 165 23.89 29.68 19.06
N LYS A 166 22.58 29.52 19.23
CA LYS A 166 21.75 30.58 19.84
C LYS A 166 22.16 30.87 21.29
N TRP A 167 22.37 29.85 22.09
CA TRP A 167 22.81 30.00 23.50
C TRP A 167 24.17 30.67 23.62
N ARG A 168 25.10 30.45 22.68
CA ARG A 168 26.40 31.12 22.67
C ARG A 168 26.34 32.58 22.23
N ARG A 169 25.26 32.98 21.52
CA ARG A 169 25.07 34.35 21.03
C ARG A 169 24.32 35.27 22.00
N ASP A 170 23.66 34.72 23.04
CA ASP A 170 22.82 35.44 23.99
C ASP A 170 23.44 35.72 25.40
N PRO A 171 24.77 35.71 25.64
CA PRO A 171 25.29 36.10 26.96
C PRO A 171 25.24 37.61 27.21
N GLU A 172 25.11 38.47 26.18
CA GLU A 172 25.14 39.93 26.35
C GLU A 172 23.81 40.57 26.73
N ASN A 173 22.69 39.94 26.49
CA ASN A 173 21.37 40.52 26.79
C ASN A 173 20.92 40.35 28.24
N ALA A 174 21.54 39.46 29.01
CA ALA A 174 21.20 39.24 30.43
C ALA A 174 21.86 40.31 31.33
N GLN A 175 22.93 41.00 30.88
CA GLN A 175 23.60 42.04 31.68
C GLN A 175 22.99 43.43 31.52
N ASN A 176 22.36 43.72 30.40
CA ASN A 176 21.77 45.03 30.15
C ASN A 176 20.41 45.28 30.83
N GLY A 177 19.74 44.22 31.30
CA GLY A 177 18.47 44.33 32.05
C GLY A 177 18.62 44.74 33.51
N HIS A 178 19.86 44.68 34.07
CA HIS A 178 20.08 44.96 35.49
C HIS A 178 20.56 46.38 35.78
N ILE A 179 20.94 47.14 34.75
CA ILE A 179 21.47 48.51 34.95
C ILE A 179 20.38 49.59 34.82
N ALA A 180 19.22 49.25 34.28
CA ALA A 180 18.13 50.24 34.09
C ALA A 180 17.23 50.46 35.31
N SER A 181 17.41 49.72 36.41
CA SER A 181 16.55 49.83 37.61
C SER A 181 17.18 50.51 38.82
N THR A 182 18.37 51.13 38.66
CA THR A 182 19.07 51.72 39.84
C THR A 182 19.26 53.24 39.78
N SER A 183 18.58 53.94 38.88
CA SER A 183 18.72 55.42 38.80
C SER A 183 17.38 56.16 38.89
N GLU A 184 16.61 55.85 39.93
CA GLU A 184 15.51 56.71 40.33
C GLU A 184 15.70 57.06 41.81
N THR A 185 16.56 58.09 42.05
CA THR A 185 16.67 58.78 43.33
C THR A 185 15.57 59.83 43.42
N PRO A 186 14.71 59.80 44.43
CA PRO A 186 13.73 60.86 44.62
C PRO A 186 14.41 62.11 45.20
N ALA A 187 14.21 63.25 44.58
CA ALA A 187 14.61 64.54 45.06
C ALA A 187 13.92 64.95 46.36
N PRO A 188 14.59 65.65 47.28
CA PRO A 188 13.97 66.05 48.53
C PRO A 188 13.05 67.24 48.34
N SER A 189 11.86 67.12 48.91
CA SER A 189 10.89 68.18 49.03
C SER A 189 11.40 69.25 50.03
N ASP A 190 11.64 70.43 49.60
CA ASP A 190 11.92 71.60 50.45
C ASP A 190 10.57 72.32 50.77
N HIS A 191 10.21 72.18 52.01
CA HIS A 191 9.16 72.95 52.63
C HIS A 191 9.74 74.28 53.05
N ARG A 192 9.28 75.40 52.49
CA ARG A 192 9.45 76.68 53.14
C ARG A 192 8.10 77.43 53.25
N ALA A 193 7.63 77.49 54.47
CA ALA A 193 6.66 78.42 54.92
C ALA A 193 7.30 79.79 55.02
N ASP A 194 6.53 80.83 54.76
CA ASP A 194 6.46 82.10 55.52
C ASP A 194 5.40 82.99 54.86
N SER A 195 4.34 83.21 55.52
CA SER A 195 3.93 84.36 56.35
C SER A 195 4.03 85.73 55.68
N VAL A 196 2.98 86.32 55.32
CA VAL A 196 2.32 87.50 55.98
C VAL A 196 0.95 87.75 55.33
#